data_12d40edea0dc50a7ead1fa2ec947d153
#
_entry.id   12d40edea0dc50a7ead1fa2ec947d153
#
_cell.length_a   1.000
_cell.length_b   1.000
_cell.length_c   1.000
_cell.angle_alpha   90.00
_cell.angle_beta   90.00
_cell.angle_gamma   90.00
#
_symmetry.space_group_name_H-M   'P 1'
#
loop_
_entity.id
_entity.type
_entity.pdbx_description
1 polymer ?
#
loop_
_entity_poly.entity_id
_entity_poly.type
_entity_poly.pdbx_seq_one_letter_code
_entity_poly.pdbx_strand_id
1 'polypeptide(L)'
;SVFASFILPPVAALAAGPVLGFGLPVTVLMRIRKKRVDLLIRQLPDALDLMARGLRVGHPLNATIASVAHDMADPVATEFGIMVDQIAYGDTLVDAVTDLAQRAETEDMRYLSIAIAIQHGTGGDLAQVLGTLGQVIRDRLAMRRKIVAISAEGRLTSTFLTLLPFFILAST
;
A
#
# COMPACT_ATOMS: atom_id res chain seq x y z
N SER A 1 -16.34 -52.38 -5.25
CA SER A 1 -15.94 -51.18 -4.45
C SER A 1 -14.42 -50.92 -4.40
N VAL A 2 -13.59 -51.83 -4.90
CA VAL A 2 -12.12 -51.69 -4.92
C VAL A 2 -11.62 -50.81 -6.12
N PHE A 3 -12.40 -50.75 -7.20
CA PHE A 3 -12.09 -49.96 -8.39
C PHE A 3 -12.22 -48.43 -8.19
N ALA A 4 -13.08 -48.01 -7.26
CA ALA A 4 -13.30 -46.60 -6.97
C ALA A 4 -12.14 -45.97 -6.18
N SER A 5 -11.40 -46.75 -5.38
CA SER A 5 -10.25 -46.27 -4.58
C SER A 5 -8.98 -46.06 -5.38
N PHE A 6 -8.90 -46.58 -6.61
CA PHE A 6 -7.68 -46.45 -7.44
C PHE A 6 -7.74 -45.31 -8.43
N ILE A 7 -8.91 -44.74 -8.71
CA ILE A 7 -9.11 -43.65 -9.66
C ILE A 7 -9.13 -42.29 -8.97
N LEU A 8 -9.52 -42.21 -7.70
CA LEU A 8 -9.56 -40.95 -6.94
C LEU A 8 -8.17 -40.29 -6.75
N PRO A 9 -7.08 -41.01 -6.42
CA PRO A 9 -5.79 -40.38 -6.24
C PRO A 9 -5.20 -39.75 -7.53
N PRO A 10 -5.26 -40.39 -8.73
CA PRO A 10 -4.71 -39.75 -9.94
C PRO A 10 -5.53 -38.56 -10.42
N VAL A 11 -6.87 -38.56 -10.27
CA VAL A 11 -7.73 -37.42 -10.65
C VAL A 11 -7.52 -36.24 -9.71
N ALA A 12 -7.38 -36.51 -8.41
CA ALA A 12 -7.05 -35.47 -7.42
C ALA A 12 -5.64 -34.89 -7.67
N ALA A 13 -4.65 -35.70 -8.05
CA ALA A 13 -3.31 -35.25 -8.41
C ALA A 13 -3.29 -34.44 -9.71
N LEU A 14 -4.11 -34.79 -10.71
CA LEU A 14 -4.24 -34.05 -11.96
C LEU A 14 -4.93 -32.68 -11.75
N ALA A 15 -5.86 -32.58 -10.83
CA ALA A 15 -6.53 -31.32 -10.48
C ALA A 15 -5.67 -30.45 -9.53
N ALA A 16 -4.88 -31.07 -8.65
CA ALA A 16 -3.98 -30.37 -7.73
C ALA A 16 -2.74 -29.75 -8.43
N GLY A 17 -2.27 -30.37 -9.50
CA GLY A 17 -1.09 -29.92 -10.25
C GLY A 17 -1.21 -28.48 -10.77
N PRO A 18 -2.25 -28.13 -11.56
CA PRO A 18 -2.44 -26.78 -12.06
C PRO A 18 -2.73 -25.75 -10.96
N VAL A 19 -3.48 -26.15 -9.91
CA VAL A 19 -3.82 -25.26 -8.79
C VAL A 19 -2.59 -24.91 -7.96
N LEU A 20 -1.71 -25.86 -7.70
CA LEU A 20 -0.46 -25.66 -6.99
C LEU A 20 0.59 -24.99 -7.88
N GLY A 21 0.66 -25.33 -9.16
CA GLY A 21 1.64 -24.80 -10.11
C GLY A 21 1.38 -23.35 -10.50
N PHE A 22 0.12 -22.94 -10.66
CA PHE A 22 -0.26 -21.57 -11.03
C PHE A 22 -0.76 -20.74 -9.85
N GLY A 23 -1.43 -21.33 -8.89
CA GLY A 23 -2.01 -20.61 -7.74
C GLY A 23 -0.95 -20.09 -6.77
N LEU A 24 0.10 -20.87 -6.49
CA LEU A 24 1.17 -20.46 -5.57
C LEU A 24 1.96 -19.24 -6.06
N PRO A 25 2.50 -19.18 -7.29
CA PRO A 25 3.25 -18.01 -7.74
C PRO A 25 2.36 -16.75 -7.83
N VAL A 26 1.11 -16.87 -8.25
CA VAL A 26 0.17 -15.73 -8.31
C VAL A 26 -0.11 -15.17 -6.90
N THR A 27 -0.37 -16.03 -5.92
CA THR A 27 -0.63 -15.58 -4.55
C THR A 27 0.60 -14.97 -3.89
N VAL A 28 1.79 -15.47 -4.19
CA VAL A 28 3.05 -14.88 -3.70
C VAL A 28 3.29 -13.51 -4.31
N LEU A 29 3.12 -13.35 -5.64
CA LEU A 29 3.24 -12.07 -6.33
C LEU A 29 2.23 -11.04 -5.80
N MET A 30 0.97 -11.42 -5.62
CA MET A 30 -0.05 -10.55 -5.03
C MET A 30 0.30 -10.10 -3.60
N ARG A 31 0.87 -10.99 -2.79
CA ARG A 31 1.31 -10.65 -1.43
C ARG A 31 2.51 -9.69 -1.44
N ILE A 32 3.46 -9.88 -2.33
CA ILE A 32 4.63 -8.99 -2.49
C ILE A 32 4.16 -7.61 -2.95
N ARG A 33 3.29 -7.55 -3.98
CA ARG A 33 2.70 -6.30 -4.46
C ARG A 33 1.94 -5.57 -3.35
N LYS A 34 1.08 -6.28 -2.62
CA LYS A 34 0.32 -5.70 -1.51
C LYS A 34 1.22 -5.13 -0.43
N LYS A 35 2.28 -5.86 -0.02
CA LYS A 35 3.25 -5.36 0.96
C LYS A 35 3.97 -4.10 0.47
N ARG A 36 4.34 -4.03 -0.81
CA ARG A 36 4.99 -2.86 -1.42
C ARG A 36 4.04 -1.65 -1.41
N VAL A 37 2.78 -1.83 -1.80
CA VAL A 37 1.77 -0.78 -1.78
C VAL A 37 1.46 -0.32 -0.35
N ASP A 38 1.32 -1.24 0.60
CA ASP A 38 1.09 -0.89 2.02
C ASP A 38 2.28 -0.08 2.58
N LEU A 39 3.50 -0.40 2.19
CA LEU A 39 4.69 0.36 2.60
C LEU A 39 4.72 1.75 1.95
N LEU A 40 4.38 1.84 0.66
CA LEU A 40 4.25 3.10 -0.07
C LEU A 40 3.29 4.06 0.64
N ILE A 41 2.09 3.58 1.00
CA ILE A 41 1.09 4.39 1.72
C ILE A 41 1.60 4.83 3.09
N ARG A 42 2.36 4.00 3.80
CA ARG A 42 2.94 4.37 5.10
C ARG A 42 4.02 5.44 5.01
N GLN A 43 4.80 5.44 3.94
CA GLN A 43 5.86 6.42 3.69
C GLN A 43 5.33 7.71 3.07
N LEU A 44 4.17 7.67 2.40
CA LEU A 44 3.61 8.79 1.66
C LEU A 44 3.45 10.07 2.52
N PRO A 45 2.96 10.03 3.77
CA PRO A 45 2.86 11.24 4.59
C PRO A 45 4.20 11.96 4.80
N ASP A 46 5.28 11.21 4.97
CA ASP A 46 6.61 11.77 5.18
C ASP A 46 7.16 12.39 3.88
N ALA A 47 6.87 11.77 2.73
CA ALA A 47 7.17 12.33 1.41
C ALA A 47 6.41 13.66 1.19
N LEU A 48 5.11 13.70 1.49
CA LEU A 48 4.29 14.91 1.37
C LEU A 48 4.79 16.03 2.29
N ASP A 49 5.20 15.71 3.50
CA ASP A 49 5.80 16.70 4.41
C ASP A 49 7.14 17.23 3.90
N LEU A 50 7.99 16.36 3.32
CA LEU A 50 9.25 16.78 2.72
C LEU A 50 8.97 17.76 1.58
N MET A 51 8.04 17.44 0.68
CA MET A 51 7.63 18.33 -0.41
C MET A 51 7.04 19.64 0.13
N ALA A 52 6.13 19.59 1.10
CA ALA A 52 5.51 20.76 1.68
C ALA A 52 6.53 21.70 2.34
N ARG A 53 7.53 21.15 3.03
CA ARG A 53 8.63 21.97 3.60
C ARG A 53 9.46 22.63 2.52
N GLY A 54 9.84 21.91 1.47
CA GLY A 54 10.60 22.47 0.35
C GLY A 54 9.85 23.60 -0.36
N LEU A 55 8.55 23.41 -0.61
CA LEU A 55 7.71 24.44 -1.23
C LEU A 55 7.58 25.70 -0.35
N ARG A 56 7.45 25.55 0.98
CA ARG A 56 7.36 26.70 1.90
C ARG A 56 8.63 27.58 1.93
N VAL A 57 9.78 26.98 1.71
CA VAL A 57 11.06 27.74 1.59
C VAL A 57 11.32 28.23 0.17
N GLY A 58 10.37 27.99 -0.76
CA GLY A 58 10.43 28.53 -2.12
C GLY A 58 11.11 27.62 -3.14
N HIS A 59 11.40 26.36 -2.80
CA HIS A 59 11.88 25.41 -3.82
C HIS A 59 10.81 25.14 -4.87
N PRO A 60 11.18 25.01 -6.15
CA PRO A 60 10.24 24.61 -7.19
C PRO A 60 9.76 23.16 -6.95
N LEU A 61 8.53 22.88 -7.37
CA LEU A 61 7.91 21.56 -7.14
C LEU A 61 8.75 20.38 -7.68
N ASN A 62 9.33 20.53 -8.88
CA ASN A 62 10.20 19.50 -9.46
C ASN A 62 11.42 19.20 -8.58
N ALA A 63 12.00 20.22 -7.92
CA ALA A 63 13.11 20.02 -7.00
C ALA A 63 12.67 19.27 -5.72
N THR A 64 11.47 19.55 -5.21
CA THR A 64 10.94 18.83 -4.04
C THR A 64 10.61 17.37 -4.35
N ILE A 65 10.14 17.08 -5.56
CA ILE A 65 9.92 15.71 -6.06
C ILE A 65 11.27 14.97 -6.17
N ALA A 66 12.29 15.61 -6.71
CA ALA A 66 13.63 15.03 -6.79
C ALA A 66 14.23 14.76 -5.40
N SER A 67 13.98 15.65 -4.41
CA SER A 67 14.39 15.39 -3.02
C SER A 67 13.70 14.15 -2.43
N VAL A 68 12.40 13.94 -2.69
CA VAL A 68 11.71 12.72 -2.27
C VAL A 68 12.33 11.47 -2.89
N ALA A 69 12.63 11.51 -4.19
CA ALA A 69 13.25 10.39 -4.89
C ALA A 69 14.66 10.06 -4.35
N HIS A 70 15.39 11.06 -3.87
CA HIS A 70 16.76 10.89 -3.37
C HIS A 70 16.81 10.53 -1.88
N ASP A 71 15.96 11.16 -1.04
CA ASP A 71 16.09 11.12 0.42
C ASP A 71 15.21 10.06 1.08
N MET A 72 14.20 9.57 0.37
CA MET A 72 13.29 8.57 0.92
C MET A 72 13.78 7.14 0.65
N ALA A 73 13.22 6.19 1.38
CA ALA A 73 13.47 4.77 1.14
C ALA A 73 12.49 4.19 0.11
N ASP A 74 12.84 3.05 -0.50
CA ASP A 74 11.92 2.29 -1.34
C ASP A 74 10.68 1.84 -0.55
N PRO A 75 9.52 1.80 -1.18
CA PRO A 75 9.21 2.00 -2.61
C PRO A 75 8.96 3.46 -3.05
N VAL A 76 8.88 4.43 -2.13
CA VAL A 76 8.61 5.84 -2.48
C VAL A 76 9.73 6.40 -3.34
N ALA A 77 11.00 6.17 -2.98
CA ALA A 77 12.15 6.62 -3.77
C ALA A 77 12.07 6.15 -5.23
N THR A 78 11.78 4.88 -5.45
CA THR A 78 11.64 4.30 -6.80
C THR A 78 10.49 4.95 -7.58
N GLU A 79 9.31 5.08 -6.98
CA GLU A 79 8.13 5.59 -7.69
C GLU A 79 8.26 7.09 -8.04
N PHE A 80 8.83 7.88 -7.11
CA PHE A 80 9.11 9.30 -7.38
C PHE A 80 10.32 9.46 -8.31
N GLY A 81 11.29 8.55 -8.28
CA GLY A 81 12.39 8.50 -9.23
C GLY A 81 11.91 8.31 -10.67
N ILE A 82 10.99 7.38 -10.91
CA ILE A 82 10.35 7.19 -12.22
C ILE A 82 9.68 8.49 -12.69
N MET A 83 8.98 9.20 -11.79
CA MET A 83 8.33 10.47 -12.10
C MET A 83 9.36 11.56 -12.48
N VAL A 84 10.49 11.62 -11.77
CA VAL A 84 11.61 12.54 -12.11
C VAL A 84 12.15 12.24 -13.50
N ASP A 85 12.36 10.96 -13.82
CA ASP A 85 12.85 10.54 -15.13
C ASP A 85 11.85 10.90 -16.24
N GLN A 86 10.55 10.64 -16.06
CA GLN A 86 9.50 11.01 -17.01
C GLN A 86 9.53 12.52 -17.32
N ILE A 87 9.63 13.36 -16.29
CA ILE A 87 9.73 14.82 -16.45
C ILE A 87 11.02 15.21 -17.18
N ALA A 88 12.14 14.55 -16.88
CA ALA A 88 13.42 14.80 -17.57
C ALA A 88 13.38 14.38 -19.05
N TYR A 89 12.59 13.39 -19.42
CA TYR A 89 12.35 12.97 -20.79
C TYR A 89 11.32 13.81 -21.54
N GLY A 90 10.66 14.76 -20.88
CA GLY A 90 9.79 15.75 -21.51
C GLY A 90 8.31 15.59 -21.22
N ASP A 91 7.91 14.64 -20.35
CA ASP A 91 6.54 14.54 -19.90
C ASP A 91 6.14 15.74 -19.03
N THR A 92 4.87 16.10 -19.07
CA THR A 92 4.40 17.12 -18.14
C THR A 92 4.36 16.60 -16.71
N LEU A 93 4.50 17.51 -15.74
CA LEU A 93 4.37 17.15 -14.33
C LEU A 93 3.02 16.47 -14.02
N VAL A 94 1.95 16.94 -14.66
CA VAL A 94 0.58 16.42 -14.45
C VAL A 94 0.47 14.99 -15.02
N ASP A 95 1.07 14.74 -16.17
CA ASP A 95 1.08 13.38 -16.76
C ASP A 95 1.90 12.42 -15.88
N ALA A 96 3.11 12.83 -15.48
CA ALA A 96 3.99 12.02 -14.65
C ALA A 96 3.38 11.66 -13.29
N VAL A 97 2.68 12.60 -12.63
CA VAL A 97 1.99 12.30 -11.36
C VAL A 97 0.73 11.46 -11.56
N THR A 98 0.05 11.61 -12.68
CA THR A 98 -1.11 10.79 -13.03
C THR A 98 -0.70 9.34 -13.27
N ASP A 99 0.39 9.14 -14.00
CA ASP A 99 0.98 7.81 -14.22
C ASP A 99 1.44 7.16 -12.91
N LEU A 100 2.06 7.95 -12.00
CA LEU A 100 2.39 7.50 -10.65
C LEU A 100 1.14 6.99 -9.91
N ALA A 101 0.04 7.75 -9.96
CA ALA A 101 -1.21 7.36 -9.31
C ALA A 101 -1.83 6.10 -9.93
N GLN A 102 -1.71 5.93 -11.25
CA GLN A 102 -2.17 4.71 -11.94
C GLN A 102 -1.33 3.49 -11.57
N ARG A 103 0.01 3.61 -11.51
CA ARG A 103 0.90 2.51 -11.12
C ARG A 103 0.69 2.08 -9.67
N ALA A 104 0.51 3.04 -8.77
CA ALA A 104 0.31 2.79 -7.35
C ALA A 104 -1.07 2.20 -7.02
N GLU A 105 -2.08 2.46 -7.84
CA GLU A 105 -3.48 1.98 -7.69
C GLU A 105 -4.09 2.27 -6.31
N THR A 106 -3.74 3.40 -5.70
CA THR A 106 -4.23 3.79 -4.38
C THR A 106 -5.02 5.09 -4.43
N GLU A 107 -6.04 5.21 -3.56
CA GLU A 107 -6.81 6.44 -3.45
C GLU A 107 -5.93 7.64 -3.04
N ASP A 108 -4.98 7.42 -2.12
CA ASP A 108 -4.12 8.46 -1.62
C ASP A 108 -3.22 9.06 -2.73
N MET A 109 -2.70 8.23 -3.64
CA MET A 109 -1.95 8.70 -4.81
C MET A 109 -2.85 9.40 -5.83
N ARG A 110 -4.09 8.97 -5.97
CA ARG A 110 -5.07 9.68 -6.83
C ARG A 110 -5.38 11.06 -6.27
N TYR A 111 -5.59 11.20 -4.95
CA TYR A 111 -5.77 12.52 -4.32
C TYR A 111 -4.55 13.41 -4.51
N LEU A 112 -3.34 12.85 -4.39
CA LEU A 112 -2.11 13.59 -4.66
C LEU A 112 -2.05 14.10 -6.10
N SER A 113 -2.35 13.26 -7.10
CA SER A 113 -2.32 13.67 -8.51
C SER A 113 -3.33 14.76 -8.81
N ILE A 114 -4.55 14.66 -8.29
CA ILE A 114 -5.58 15.70 -8.43
C ILE A 114 -5.15 17.00 -7.77
N ALA A 115 -4.59 16.94 -6.56
CA ALA A 115 -4.13 18.12 -5.84
C ALA A 115 -3.03 18.86 -6.61
N ILE A 116 -2.05 18.14 -7.14
CA ILE A 116 -0.97 18.73 -7.96
C ILE A 116 -1.54 19.31 -9.26
N ALA A 117 -2.42 18.58 -9.97
CA ALA A 117 -3.00 19.03 -11.22
C ALA A 117 -3.80 20.36 -11.06
N ILE A 118 -4.61 20.46 -10.00
CA ILE A 118 -5.40 21.66 -9.72
C ILE A 118 -4.50 22.84 -9.33
N GLN A 119 -3.57 22.62 -8.40
CA GLN A 119 -2.75 23.71 -7.86
C GLN A 119 -1.66 24.18 -8.83
N HIS A 120 -1.16 23.30 -9.69
CA HIS A 120 -0.19 23.66 -10.73
C HIS A 120 -0.80 24.65 -11.75
N GLY A 121 -2.11 24.55 -12.02
CA GLY A 121 -2.82 25.44 -12.94
C GLY A 121 -3.33 26.75 -12.32
N THR A 122 -3.59 26.79 -10.99
CA THR A 122 -4.26 27.91 -10.32
C THR A 122 -3.33 28.77 -9.45
N GLY A 123 -2.08 28.33 -9.21
CA GLY A 123 -1.13 29.07 -8.36
C GLY A 123 -1.52 29.10 -6.87
N GLY A 124 -2.34 28.15 -6.41
CA GLY A 124 -2.74 28.03 -5.02
C GLY A 124 -1.61 27.53 -4.10
N ASP A 125 -1.88 27.50 -2.80
CA ASP A 125 -0.93 27.03 -1.78
C ASP A 125 -0.83 25.50 -1.77
N LEU A 126 -0.05 24.97 -2.72
CA LEU A 126 0.21 23.53 -2.82
C LEU A 126 0.90 22.99 -1.54
N ALA A 127 1.74 23.77 -0.87
CA ALA A 127 2.41 23.36 0.35
C ALA A 127 1.41 23.06 1.48
N GLN A 128 0.37 23.87 1.60
CA GLN A 128 -0.70 23.65 2.58
C GLN A 128 -1.52 22.41 2.22
N VAL A 129 -1.87 22.25 0.95
CA VAL A 129 -2.65 21.09 0.46
C VAL A 129 -1.91 19.79 0.71
N LEU A 130 -0.60 19.71 0.37
CA LEU A 130 0.21 18.53 0.61
C LEU A 130 0.36 18.23 2.11
N GLY A 131 0.57 19.24 2.94
CA GLY A 131 0.64 19.07 4.39
C GLY A 131 -0.66 18.54 4.98
N THR A 132 -1.80 19.06 4.54
CA THR A 132 -3.13 18.59 4.97
C THR A 132 -3.38 17.14 4.53
N LEU A 133 -3.06 16.81 3.27
CA LEU A 133 -3.19 15.44 2.75
C LEU A 133 -2.33 14.47 3.55
N GLY A 134 -1.07 14.83 3.84
CA GLY A 134 -0.18 14.03 4.68
C GLY A 134 -0.75 13.76 6.07
N GLN A 135 -1.36 14.79 6.70
CA GLN A 135 -1.99 14.63 8.00
C GLN A 135 -3.22 13.69 7.95
N VAL A 136 -4.09 13.84 6.97
CA VAL A 136 -5.27 12.98 6.78
C VAL A 136 -4.86 11.50 6.61
N ILE A 137 -3.80 11.23 5.84
CA ILE A 137 -3.30 9.86 5.64
C ILE A 137 -2.73 9.31 6.97
N ARG A 138 -1.97 10.11 7.74
CA ARG A 138 -1.47 9.71 9.08
C ARG A 138 -2.59 9.33 10.03
N ASP A 139 -3.62 10.16 10.11
CA ASP A 139 -4.75 9.94 11.01
C ASP A 139 -5.51 8.67 10.63
N ARG A 140 -5.69 8.42 9.32
CA ARG A 140 -6.28 7.18 8.80
C ARG A 140 -5.43 5.95 9.17
N LEU A 141 -4.11 6.02 9.03
CA LEU A 141 -3.19 4.94 9.40
C LEU A 141 -3.19 4.70 10.92
N ALA A 142 -3.29 5.74 11.74
CA ALA A 142 -3.38 5.63 13.19
C ALA A 142 -4.69 4.96 13.63
N MET A 143 -5.82 5.33 13.03
CA MET A 143 -7.12 4.71 13.29
C MET A 143 -7.13 3.22 12.93
N ARG A 144 -6.58 2.84 11.78
CA ARG A 144 -6.47 1.41 11.38
C ARG A 144 -5.67 0.60 12.41
N ARG A 145 -4.60 1.15 12.97
CA ARG A 145 -3.80 0.49 14.01
C ARG A 145 -4.59 0.27 15.31
N LYS A 146 -5.40 1.24 15.73
CA LYS A 146 -6.27 1.12 16.92
C LYS A 146 -7.31 0.01 16.77
N ILE A 147 -7.96 -0.08 15.61
CA ILE A 147 -8.97 -1.11 15.32
C ILE A 147 -8.37 -2.52 15.42
N VAL A 148 -7.16 -2.72 14.86
CA VAL A 148 -6.46 -4.02 14.90
C VAL A 148 -6.09 -4.40 16.34
N ALA A 149 -5.64 -3.44 17.16
CA ALA A 149 -5.28 -3.67 18.56
C ALA A 149 -6.50 -4.11 19.39
N ILE A 150 -7.64 -3.42 19.25
CA ILE A 150 -8.88 -3.76 19.96
C ILE A 150 -9.42 -5.14 19.51
N SER A 151 -9.30 -5.46 18.24
CA SER A 151 -9.73 -6.77 17.71
C SER A 151 -8.86 -7.93 18.23
N ALA A 152 -7.60 -7.70 18.54
CA ALA A 152 -6.69 -8.71 19.10
C ALA A 152 -7.06 -9.06 20.55
N GLU A 153 -7.45 -8.09 21.36
CA GLU A 153 -7.92 -8.30 22.75
C GLU A 153 -9.22 -9.15 22.77
N GLY A 154 -10.18 -8.84 21.91
CA GLY A 154 -11.43 -9.62 21.81
C GLY A 154 -11.22 -11.07 21.35
N ARG A 155 -10.23 -11.32 20.48
CA ARG A 155 -9.89 -12.67 20.00
C ARG A 155 -9.27 -13.54 21.10
N LEU A 156 -8.40 -12.99 21.93
CA LEU A 156 -7.80 -13.70 23.05
C LEU A 156 -8.88 -14.14 24.05
N THR A 157 -9.76 -13.25 24.45
CA THR A 157 -10.87 -13.55 25.38
C THR A 157 -11.82 -14.62 24.81
N SER A 158 -12.19 -14.52 23.53
CA SER A 158 -13.03 -15.51 22.84
C SER A 158 -12.36 -16.90 22.78
N THR A 159 -11.07 -16.96 22.48
CA THR A 159 -10.31 -18.22 22.43
C THR A 159 -10.20 -18.87 23.81
N PHE A 160 -9.94 -18.09 24.86
CA PHE A 160 -9.91 -18.59 26.23
C PHE A 160 -11.28 -19.11 26.70
N LEU A 161 -12.37 -18.38 26.40
CA LEU A 161 -13.72 -18.82 26.74
C LEU A 161 -14.13 -20.11 26.01
N THR A 162 -13.67 -20.29 24.76
CA THR A 162 -13.99 -21.49 23.96
C THR A 162 -13.17 -22.70 24.40
N LEU A 163 -11.95 -22.52 24.87
CA LEU A 163 -11.08 -23.60 25.35
C LEU A 163 -11.41 -24.06 26.78
N LEU A 164 -11.98 -23.17 27.62
CA LEU A 164 -12.29 -23.43 29.01
C LEU A 164 -13.21 -24.67 29.24
N PRO A 165 -14.34 -24.87 28.51
CA PRO A 165 -15.19 -26.06 28.68
C PRO A 165 -14.46 -27.35 28.27
N PHE A 166 -13.59 -27.30 27.27
CA PHE A 166 -12.79 -28.46 26.86
C PHE A 166 -11.77 -28.85 27.92
N PHE A 167 -11.18 -27.86 28.61
CA PHE A 167 -10.23 -28.12 29.69
C PHE A 167 -10.94 -28.76 30.91
N ILE A 168 -12.16 -28.32 31.24
CA ILE A 168 -12.95 -28.86 32.33
C ILE A 168 -13.37 -30.29 32.02
N LEU A 169 -13.79 -30.57 30.76
CA LEU A 169 -14.19 -31.91 30.34
C LEU A 169 -13.04 -32.93 30.32
N ALA A 170 -11.80 -32.46 30.04
CA ALA A 170 -10.60 -33.29 30.03
C ALA A 170 -10.03 -33.56 31.42
N SER A 171 -10.46 -32.78 32.44
CA SER A 171 -10.05 -32.88 33.83
C SER A 171 -10.94 -33.74 34.70
N THR A 172 -12.12 -34.21 34.16
CA THR A 172 -13.05 -35.11 34.82
C THR A 172 -12.98 -36.50 34.22
#